data_67e121341216c932a4535bd73881a00e
#
_entry.id   67e121341216c932a4535bd73881a00e
#
_cell.length_a   1.000
_cell.length_b   1.000
_cell.length_c   1.000
_cell.angle_alpha   90.00
_cell.angle_beta   90.00
_cell.angle_gamma   90.00
#
_symmetry.space_group_name_H-M   'P 1'
#
loop_
_entity.id
_entity.type
_entity.pdbx_description
1 polymer ?
#
loop_
_entity_poly.entity_id
_entity_poly.type
_entity_poly.pdbx_seq_one_letter_code
_entity_poly.pdbx_strand_id
1 'polypeptide(L)'
;MLTKDGRDTPIERLTPDNYIVPKGEERAYHAVIEVKQFDPKTGKRISTPRVQKFGKKAFESHIADSLRKQGYEILILHDPNAWIKDQQAKAAELAKAEAEAKKKAEQEKFDAAVAAAVAKALADREKANEQEQGEPAKKGRKKADKEETE
;
A
#
# COMPACT_ATOMS: atom_id res chain seq x y z
N MET A 1 22.61 21.00 -11.94
CA MET A 1 21.96 20.09 -10.99
C MET A 1 21.59 18.80 -11.69
N LEU A 2 21.82 17.64 -11.05
CA LEU A 2 21.40 16.35 -11.57
C LEU A 2 19.87 16.27 -11.59
N THR A 3 19.32 15.94 -12.75
CA THR A 3 17.87 15.73 -12.95
C THR A 3 17.55 14.25 -13.04
N LYS A 4 16.26 13.90 -13.02
CA LYS A 4 15.79 12.51 -13.17
C LYS A 4 16.34 11.80 -14.40
N ASP A 5 16.68 12.56 -15.43
CA ASP A 5 17.28 12.03 -16.68
C ASP A 5 18.80 11.81 -16.55
N GLY A 6 19.40 12.01 -15.39
CA GLY A 6 20.83 11.86 -15.14
C GLY A 6 21.71 12.93 -15.81
N ARG A 7 21.11 14.01 -16.31
CA ARG A 7 21.80 15.11 -16.98
C ARG A 7 22.02 16.27 -16.01
N ASP A 8 23.15 16.92 -16.15
CA ASP A 8 23.41 18.18 -15.43
C ASP A 8 22.63 19.31 -16.14
N THR A 9 21.54 19.74 -15.52
CA THR A 9 20.62 20.72 -16.08
C THR A 9 20.81 22.07 -15.39
N PRO A 10 20.93 23.17 -16.12
CA PRO A 10 20.98 24.51 -15.54
C PRO A 10 19.67 24.85 -14.83
N ILE A 11 19.76 25.71 -13.81
CA ILE A 11 18.63 26.01 -12.92
C ILE A 11 17.43 26.59 -13.67
N GLU A 12 17.68 27.34 -14.73
CA GLU A 12 16.66 27.97 -15.56
C GLU A 12 15.78 26.96 -16.32
N ARG A 13 16.23 25.72 -16.46
CA ARG A 13 15.52 24.63 -17.12
C ARG A 13 14.95 23.59 -16.17
N LEU A 14 15.02 23.84 -14.88
CA LEU A 14 14.42 22.97 -13.90
C LEU A 14 12.89 23.11 -13.93
N THR A 15 12.23 21.96 -13.90
CA THR A 15 10.78 21.85 -13.83
C THR A 15 10.41 20.88 -12.68
N PRO A 16 9.19 20.91 -12.18
CA PRO A 16 8.74 19.95 -11.18
C PRO A 16 8.90 18.49 -11.63
N ASP A 17 8.81 18.25 -12.93
CA ASP A 17 8.88 16.90 -13.50
C ASP A 17 10.30 16.35 -13.56
N ASN A 18 11.31 17.20 -13.79
CA ASN A 18 12.70 16.78 -13.92
C ASN A 18 13.53 16.95 -12.66
N TYR A 19 13.01 17.67 -11.66
CA TYR A 19 13.73 17.93 -10.41
C TYR A 19 13.82 16.70 -9.52
N ILE A 20 15.02 16.42 -8.98
CA ILE A 20 15.25 15.39 -7.98
C ILE A 20 15.31 16.05 -6.60
N VAL A 21 14.38 15.65 -5.74
CA VAL A 21 14.41 16.08 -4.34
C VAL A 21 15.55 15.37 -3.62
N PRO A 22 16.43 16.08 -2.92
CA PRO A 22 17.45 15.45 -2.11
C PRO A 22 16.84 14.55 -1.04
N LYS A 23 17.48 13.41 -0.81
CA LYS A 23 17.01 12.42 0.19
C LYS A 23 16.97 13.05 1.59
N GLY A 24 15.81 12.93 2.24
CA GLY A 24 15.56 13.50 3.57
C GLY A 24 14.98 14.92 3.54
N GLU A 25 14.80 15.52 2.37
CA GLU A 25 14.24 16.86 2.20
C GLU A 25 12.82 16.87 1.60
N GLU A 26 12.20 15.70 1.47
CA GLU A 26 10.88 15.52 0.83
C GLU A 26 9.74 16.26 1.55
N ARG A 27 9.96 16.61 2.83
CA ARG A 27 8.99 17.34 3.66
C ARG A 27 9.10 18.86 3.57
N ALA A 28 10.01 19.37 2.74
CA ALA A 28 10.23 20.79 2.53
C ALA A 28 9.77 21.22 1.13
N TYR A 29 9.40 22.50 0.99
CA TYR A 29 9.22 23.09 -0.32
C TYR A 29 10.58 23.34 -0.96
N HIS A 30 10.71 23.03 -2.23
CA HIS A 30 11.86 23.43 -3.05
C HIS A 30 11.34 24.32 -4.18
N ALA A 31 11.86 25.50 -4.28
CA ALA A 31 11.46 26.46 -5.29
C ALA A 31 12.64 27.17 -5.91
N VAL A 32 12.53 27.52 -7.18
CA VAL A 32 13.44 28.44 -7.83
C VAL A 32 12.95 29.86 -7.56
N ILE A 33 13.86 30.69 -7.07
CA ILE A 33 13.62 32.11 -6.83
C ILE A 33 14.67 32.89 -7.60
N GLU A 34 14.25 33.94 -8.28
CA GLU A 34 15.18 34.90 -8.85
C GLU A 34 15.68 35.86 -7.78
N VAL A 35 16.97 35.74 -7.47
CA VAL A 35 17.62 36.66 -6.52
C VAL A 35 18.19 37.83 -7.28
N LYS A 36 17.63 39.03 -7.04
CA LYS A 36 18.10 40.27 -7.64
C LYS A 36 19.35 40.72 -6.86
N GLN A 37 20.51 40.65 -7.49
CA GLN A 37 21.76 41.10 -6.94
C GLN A 37 22.26 42.34 -7.68
N PHE A 38 22.92 43.23 -6.96
CA PHE A 38 23.59 44.39 -7.56
C PHE A 38 25.03 43.99 -7.88
N ASP A 39 25.41 44.09 -9.14
CA ASP A 39 26.81 43.89 -9.53
C ASP A 39 27.60 45.17 -9.30
N PRO A 40 28.53 45.18 -8.32
CA PRO A 40 29.28 46.36 -7.99
C PRO A 40 30.25 46.81 -9.12
N LYS A 41 30.57 45.89 -10.03
CA LYS A 41 31.49 46.20 -11.15
C LYS A 41 30.77 46.89 -12.31
N THR A 42 29.56 46.51 -12.61
CA THR A 42 28.83 47.04 -13.76
C THR A 42 27.71 48.02 -13.40
N GLY A 43 27.39 48.16 -12.10
CA GLY A 43 26.28 48.99 -11.61
C GLY A 43 24.90 48.48 -12.03
N LYS A 44 24.80 47.28 -12.60
CA LYS A 44 23.55 46.69 -13.08
C LYS A 44 22.96 45.74 -12.08
N ARG A 45 21.63 45.64 -12.07
CA ARG A 45 20.92 44.59 -11.35
C ARG A 45 20.95 43.31 -12.17
N ILE A 46 21.50 42.26 -11.59
CA ILE A 46 21.54 40.93 -12.20
C ILE A 46 20.55 40.07 -11.44
N SER A 47 19.68 39.40 -12.16
CA SER A 47 18.77 38.39 -11.63
C SER A 47 19.44 37.02 -11.78
N THR A 48 19.62 36.33 -10.65
CA THR A 48 20.24 35.01 -10.67
C THR A 48 19.24 34.02 -10.06
N PRO A 49 18.78 33.00 -10.84
CA PRO A 49 17.90 31.99 -10.31
C PRO A 49 18.65 31.09 -9.31
N ARG A 50 18.00 30.79 -8.20
CA ARG A 50 18.54 29.88 -7.17
C ARG A 50 17.47 28.92 -6.70
N VAL A 51 17.82 27.67 -6.53
CA VAL A 51 16.97 26.71 -5.84
C VAL A 51 17.10 26.93 -4.33
N GLN A 52 15.98 27.18 -3.68
CA GLN A 52 15.93 27.40 -2.25
C GLN A 52 14.95 26.45 -1.59
N LYS A 53 15.33 25.95 -0.41
CA LYS A 53 14.51 25.09 0.43
C LYS A 53 13.79 25.92 1.49
N PHE A 54 12.51 25.62 1.70
CA PHE A 54 11.68 26.27 2.71
C PHE A 54 10.97 25.23 3.57
N GLY A 55 10.93 25.49 4.87
CA GLY A 55 10.10 24.71 5.77
C GLY A 55 8.61 24.89 5.43
N LYS A 56 7.85 23.78 5.40
CA LYS A 56 6.44 23.76 5.00
C LYS A 56 5.60 24.84 5.69
N LYS A 57 5.61 24.87 7.02
CA LYS A 57 4.80 25.82 7.81
C LYS A 57 5.16 27.27 7.51
N ALA A 58 6.44 27.59 7.42
CA ALA A 58 6.90 28.95 7.16
C ALA A 58 6.58 29.41 5.75
N PHE A 59 6.72 28.53 4.77
CA PHE A 59 6.41 28.83 3.38
C PHE A 59 4.92 29.12 3.18
N GLU A 60 4.04 28.26 3.72
CA GLU A 60 2.59 28.40 3.61
C GLU A 60 2.04 29.59 4.39
N SER A 61 2.65 29.94 5.54
CA SER A 61 2.14 30.99 6.40
C SER A 61 2.52 32.41 5.94
N HIS A 62 3.74 32.64 5.50
CA HIS A 62 4.19 34.01 5.22
C HIS A 62 5.26 34.16 4.15
N ILE A 63 6.10 33.13 3.90
CA ILE A 63 7.25 33.30 2.99
C ILE A 63 6.77 33.48 1.55
N ALA A 64 5.85 32.63 1.07
CA ALA A 64 5.34 32.70 -0.29
C ALA A 64 4.70 34.07 -0.60
N ASP A 65 3.89 34.57 0.32
CA ASP A 65 3.23 35.88 0.14
C ASP A 65 4.22 37.04 0.25
N SER A 66 5.19 36.95 1.14
CA SER A 66 6.25 37.96 1.29
C SER A 66 7.09 38.08 0.02
N LEU A 67 7.52 36.95 -0.54
CA LEU A 67 8.29 36.92 -1.79
C LEU A 67 7.49 37.48 -2.97
N ARG A 68 6.22 37.12 -3.11
CA ARG A 68 5.31 37.65 -4.14
C ARG A 68 5.13 39.17 -4.02
N LYS A 69 4.93 39.67 -2.79
CA LYS A 69 4.82 41.11 -2.51
C LYS A 69 6.10 41.87 -2.87
N GLN A 70 7.24 41.22 -2.75
CA GLN A 70 8.54 41.79 -3.15
C GLN A 70 8.80 41.68 -4.66
N GLY A 71 7.86 41.11 -5.43
CA GLY A 71 7.94 40.96 -6.88
C GLY A 71 8.85 39.84 -7.35
N TYR A 72 9.13 38.85 -6.50
CA TYR A 72 9.85 37.64 -6.91
C TYR A 72 8.89 36.65 -7.59
N GLU A 73 9.36 36.09 -8.69
CA GLU A 73 8.72 34.93 -9.30
C GLU A 73 9.17 33.66 -8.58
N ILE A 74 8.20 32.83 -8.19
CA ILE A 74 8.45 31.59 -7.46
C ILE A 74 8.00 30.43 -8.34
N LEU A 75 8.93 29.61 -8.76
CA LEU A 75 8.65 28.33 -9.42
C LEU A 75 8.80 27.20 -8.40
N ILE A 76 7.70 26.60 -7.97
CA ILE A 76 7.71 25.47 -7.03
C ILE A 76 8.14 24.23 -7.79
N LEU A 77 9.30 23.67 -7.42
CA LEU A 77 9.82 22.42 -7.98
C LEU A 77 9.31 21.18 -7.23
N HIS A 78 9.09 21.31 -5.92
CA HIS A 78 8.59 20.24 -5.08
C HIS A 78 7.61 20.77 -4.04
N ASP A 79 6.43 20.16 -4.00
CA ASP A 79 5.38 20.41 -3.01
C ASP A 79 5.31 19.23 -2.02
N PRO A 80 5.67 19.44 -0.74
CA PRO A 80 5.60 18.38 0.25
C PRO A 80 4.19 17.86 0.51
N ASN A 81 3.15 18.64 0.23
CA ASN A 81 1.76 18.20 0.41
C ASN A 81 1.37 17.15 -0.62
N ALA A 82 1.79 17.32 -1.87
CA ALA A 82 1.58 16.35 -2.93
C ALA A 82 2.31 15.04 -2.59
N TRP A 83 3.55 15.14 -2.16
CA TRP A 83 4.35 13.98 -1.75
C TRP A 83 3.72 13.23 -0.56
N ILE A 84 3.25 13.95 0.48
CA ILE A 84 2.59 13.33 1.64
C ILE A 84 1.32 12.58 1.23
N LYS A 85 0.49 13.17 0.35
CA LYS A 85 -0.72 12.51 -0.17
C LYS A 85 -0.37 11.22 -0.93
N ASP A 86 0.67 11.26 -1.74
CA ASP A 86 1.13 10.10 -2.52
C ASP A 86 1.62 8.97 -1.59
N GLN A 87 2.37 9.31 -0.54
CA GLN A 87 2.82 8.35 0.47
C GLN A 87 1.63 7.74 1.25
N GLN A 88 0.65 8.55 1.61
CA GLN A 88 -0.56 8.08 2.27
C GLN A 88 -1.39 7.15 1.37
N ALA A 89 -1.50 7.47 0.10
CA ALA A 89 -2.19 6.62 -0.88
C ALA A 89 -1.50 5.26 -1.03
N LYS A 90 -0.17 5.25 -1.17
CA LYS A 90 0.63 4.02 -1.24
C LYS A 90 0.52 3.17 0.03
N ALA A 91 0.56 3.82 1.20
CA ALA A 91 0.40 3.12 2.47
C ALA A 91 -1.00 2.50 2.62
N ALA A 92 -2.05 3.21 2.17
CA ALA A 92 -3.42 2.70 2.19
C ALA A 92 -3.61 1.51 1.22
N GLU A 93 -2.96 1.55 0.05
CA GLU A 93 -2.98 0.46 -0.92
C GLU A 93 -2.28 -0.79 -0.37
N LEU A 94 -1.10 -0.63 0.23
CA LEU A 94 -0.38 -1.73 0.89
C LEU A 94 -1.21 -2.35 2.02
N ALA A 95 -1.82 -1.52 2.86
CA ALA A 95 -2.68 -2.00 3.94
C ALA A 95 -3.90 -2.79 3.43
N LYS A 96 -4.50 -2.37 2.30
CA LYS A 96 -5.58 -3.11 1.65
C LYS A 96 -5.10 -4.45 1.11
N ALA A 97 -3.96 -4.46 0.42
CA ALA A 97 -3.38 -5.69 -0.11
C ALA A 97 -3.04 -6.69 1.00
N GLU A 98 -2.48 -6.24 2.11
CA GLU A 98 -2.21 -7.09 3.29
C GLU A 98 -3.50 -7.63 3.93
N ALA A 99 -4.55 -6.80 4.03
CA ALA A 99 -5.84 -7.22 4.57
C ALA A 99 -6.52 -8.27 3.66
N GLU A 100 -6.44 -8.11 2.35
CA GLU A 100 -6.95 -9.09 1.39
C GLU A 100 -6.15 -10.40 1.43
N ALA A 101 -4.82 -10.32 1.54
CA ALA A 101 -3.97 -11.49 1.68
C ALA A 101 -4.29 -12.28 2.96
N LYS A 102 -4.51 -11.59 4.09
CA LYS A 102 -4.91 -12.22 5.35
C LYS A 102 -6.27 -12.91 5.22
N LYS A 103 -7.26 -12.24 4.62
CA LYS A 103 -8.58 -12.84 4.39
C LYS A 103 -8.52 -14.09 3.52
N LYS A 104 -7.73 -14.08 2.44
CA LYS A 104 -7.52 -15.26 1.60
C LYS A 104 -6.87 -16.39 2.37
N ALA A 105 -5.84 -16.11 3.16
CA ALA A 105 -5.16 -17.11 3.97
C ALA A 105 -6.08 -17.71 5.07
N GLU A 106 -6.97 -16.91 5.66
CA GLU A 106 -7.97 -17.40 6.61
C GLU A 106 -9.02 -18.27 5.91
N GLN A 107 -9.48 -17.86 4.72
CA GLN A 107 -10.42 -18.62 3.93
C GLN A 107 -9.83 -19.97 3.50
N GLU A 108 -8.60 -20.00 3.03
CA GLU A 108 -7.92 -21.25 2.66
C GLU A 108 -7.77 -22.20 3.86
N LYS A 109 -7.45 -21.66 5.05
CA LYS A 109 -7.39 -22.46 6.28
C LYS A 109 -8.75 -23.01 6.67
N PHE A 110 -9.80 -22.20 6.54
CA PHE A 110 -11.16 -22.63 6.81
C PHE A 110 -11.60 -23.73 5.82
N ASP A 111 -11.37 -23.52 4.54
CA ASP A 111 -11.73 -24.49 3.49
C ASP A 111 -10.97 -25.81 3.66
N ALA A 112 -9.67 -25.74 4.04
CA ALA A 112 -8.89 -26.93 4.36
C ALA A 112 -9.41 -27.67 5.59
N ALA A 113 -9.82 -26.94 6.64
CA ALA A 113 -10.41 -27.52 7.84
C ALA A 113 -11.77 -28.20 7.56
N VAL A 114 -12.60 -27.57 6.75
CA VAL A 114 -13.89 -28.13 6.30
C VAL A 114 -13.66 -29.39 5.46
N ALA A 115 -12.74 -29.36 4.51
CA ALA A 115 -12.40 -30.53 3.69
C ALA A 115 -11.89 -31.70 4.54
N ALA A 116 -11.04 -31.44 5.53
CA ALA A 116 -10.56 -32.47 6.45
C ALA A 116 -11.68 -33.05 7.31
N ALA A 117 -12.60 -32.21 7.80
CA ALA A 117 -13.76 -32.66 8.58
C ALA A 117 -14.71 -33.54 7.77
N VAL A 118 -14.99 -33.15 6.51
CA VAL A 118 -15.81 -33.92 5.57
C VAL A 118 -15.16 -35.27 5.25
N ALA A 119 -13.86 -35.28 4.96
CA ALA A 119 -13.11 -36.52 4.69
C ALA A 119 -13.17 -37.49 5.89
N LYS A 120 -13.01 -36.95 7.11
CA LYS A 120 -13.13 -37.77 8.32
C LYS A 120 -14.53 -38.34 8.51
N ALA A 121 -15.56 -37.52 8.33
CA ALA A 121 -16.96 -37.98 8.45
C ALA A 121 -17.31 -39.05 7.41
N LEU A 122 -16.80 -38.96 6.19
CA LEU A 122 -16.97 -39.98 5.17
C LEU A 122 -16.28 -41.29 5.55
N ALA A 123 -15.04 -41.23 6.01
CA ALA A 123 -14.30 -42.41 6.47
C ALA A 123 -14.95 -43.12 7.65
N ASP A 124 -15.49 -42.35 8.61
CA ASP A 124 -16.21 -42.89 9.78
C ASP A 124 -17.52 -43.55 9.34
N ARG A 125 -18.21 -43.02 8.32
CA ARG A 125 -19.44 -43.61 7.75
C ARG A 125 -19.16 -44.90 6.97
N GLU A 126 -18.05 -44.95 6.23
CA GLU A 126 -17.64 -46.17 5.53
C GLU A 126 -17.33 -47.29 6.52
N LYS A 127 -16.60 -47.00 7.61
CA LYS A 127 -16.32 -47.99 8.67
C LYS A 127 -17.58 -48.50 9.35
N ALA A 128 -18.55 -47.62 9.61
CA ALA A 128 -19.85 -48.02 10.19
C ALA A 128 -20.63 -48.96 9.26
N ASN A 129 -20.61 -48.70 7.95
CA ASN A 129 -21.29 -49.49 6.96
C ASN A 129 -20.62 -50.88 6.76
N GLU A 130 -19.29 -50.99 6.88
CA GLU A 130 -18.58 -52.26 6.87
C GLU A 130 -18.89 -53.14 8.09
N GLN A 131 -19.11 -52.50 9.27
CA GLN A 131 -19.49 -53.23 10.48
C GLN A 131 -20.94 -53.79 10.43
N GLU A 132 -21.89 -53.09 9.78
CA GLU A 132 -23.23 -53.56 9.59
C GLU A 132 -23.34 -54.74 8.58
N GLN A 133 -22.44 -54.84 7.63
CA GLN A 133 -22.41 -55.94 6.67
C GLN A 133 -21.68 -57.19 7.17
N GLY A 134 -21.01 -57.12 8.32
CA GLY A 134 -20.21 -58.19 8.89
C GLY A 134 -20.92 -59.10 9.90
N GLU A 135 -22.18 -58.85 10.27
CA GLU A 135 -22.93 -59.78 11.16
C GLU A 135 -23.74 -60.81 10.35
N PRO A 136 -23.33 -62.09 10.37
CA PRO A 136 -24.14 -63.14 9.76
C PRO A 136 -25.38 -63.36 10.60
N ALA A 137 -26.54 -63.21 9.97
CA ALA A 137 -27.87 -63.50 10.54
C ALA A 137 -27.89 -64.92 11.10
N LYS A 138 -27.80 -65.09 12.40
CA LYS A 138 -28.15 -66.34 13.11
C LYS A 138 -29.66 -66.52 13.05
N LYS A 139 -30.08 -67.35 12.05
CA LYS A 139 -31.38 -67.96 12.01
C LYS A 139 -31.56 -68.84 13.23
N GLY A 140 -32.25 -68.35 14.22
CA GLY A 140 -32.84 -69.16 15.30
C GLY A 140 -34.12 -69.82 14.82
N ARG A 141 -33.95 -71.01 14.31
CA ARG A 141 -35.07 -71.99 14.05
C ARG A 141 -35.57 -72.43 15.43
N LYS A 142 -36.77 -72.07 15.87
CA LYS A 142 -37.50 -72.73 16.88
C LYS A 142 -38.66 -73.44 16.25
N LYS A 143 -38.57 -74.77 16.39
CA LYS A 143 -39.56 -75.81 16.04
C LYS A 143 -40.88 -75.50 16.73
N ALA A 144 -41.95 -75.75 15.95
CA ALA A 144 -43.24 -76.04 16.43
C ALA A 144 -43.26 -77.46 17.10
N ASP A 145 -43.80 -77.54 18.24
CA ASP A 145 -44.32 -78.78 18.74
C ASP A 145 -45.78 -78.57 19.22
N LYS A 146 -46.55 -79.31 18.67
CA LYS A 146 -47.82 -79.85 18.65
C LYS A 146 -48.22 -80.45 20.00
N GLU A 147 -49.41 -80.19 20.43
CA GLU A 147 -50.32 -81.14 21.15
C GLU A 147 -51.60 -80.38 21.35
N GLU A 148 -52.65 -80.69 20.80
CA GLU A 148 -53.66 -81.73 20.80
C GLU A 148 -54.26 -82.02 22.20
N THR A 149 -55.63 -82.08 22.11
CA THR A 149 -56.62 -82.65 23.04
C THR A 149 -57.17 -81.71 24.14
N GLU A 150 -58.40 -81.61 24.32
CA GLU A 150 -59.71 -82.21 24.16
C GLU A 150 -60.75 -81.11 24.36
#